data_67897c3e58b71eda7b7388b7bda89aee
#
_entry.id   67897c3e58b71eda7b7388b7bda89aee
#
_cell.length_a   1.000
_cell.length_b   1.000
_cell.length_c   1.000
_cell.angle_alpha   90.00
_cell.angle_beta   90.00
_cell.angle_gamma   90.00
#
_symmetry.space_group_name_H-M   'P 1'
#
loop_
_entity.id
_entity.type
_entity.pdbx_description
1 polymer ?
#
loop_
_entity_poly.entity_id
_entity_poly.type
_entity_poly.pdbx_seq_one_letter_code
_entity_poly.pdbx_strand_id
1 'polypeptide(L)'
;MKIKKSRYPLIIAELSANHNNSIIVAKKIINILSQSNIWAVKFQAFKPENMAPKLNIKKYQIKDKKNIWKGESFFNLYSKAATPYDWLKKLYIYSKKKKLICFSSVFDEESLEFLESIKNPIYKIASFENTDLELIKKVSKTKKPLIISLGMTKLNEIYDAVETAKINGCKDLTLLKCTSSYPARNEELNLLTIADLKKKFKCRIGFSDHTSDHIAPVVATSMGAEIIEKHVKLDDGIGLDSKFSMKARDFKELSKYCSIARDSVGEIQYDLSKSEKKSVNYN
;
A
#
# COMPACT_ATOMS: atom_id res chain seq x y z
N MET A 1 -7.30 12.95 11.73
CA MET A 1 -5.92 12.46 11.93
C MET A 1 -5.03 13.08 10.85
N LYS A 2 -3.73 13.27 11.08
CA LYS A 2 -2.74 13.60 10.02
C LYS A 2 -1.68 12.51 10.02
N ILE A 3 -1.15 12.17 8.86
CA ILE A 3 0.01 11.28 8.78
C ILE A 3 1.24 12.07 9.22
N LYS A 4 1.81 11.70 10.36
CA LYS A 4 2.97 12.40 10.92
C LYS A 4 4.21 12.22 10.05
N LYS A 5 5.05 13.26 9.97
CA LYS A 5 6.39 13.11 9.40
C LYS A 5 7.20 12.13 10.25
N SER A 6 7.96 11.29 9.60
CA SER A 6 8.87 10.34 10.24
C SER A 6 10.23 10.44 9.57
N ARG A 7 11.30 10.20 10.34
CA ARG A 7 12.66 10.07 9.80
C ARG A 7 12.76 8.85 8.88
N TYR A 8 12.14 7.76 9.32
CA TYR A 8 12.13 6.49 8.58
C TYR A 8 10.83 6.32 7.82
N PRO A 9 10.81 5.55 6.72
CA PRO A 9 9.60 5.31 5.97
C PRO A 9 8.55 4.60 6.83
N LEU A 10 7.29 4.98 6.64
CA LEU A 10 6.15 4.36 7.28
C LEU A 10 5.79 3.08 6.50
N ILE A 11 5.86 1.94 7.15
CA ILE A 11 5.58 0.65 6.51
C ILE A 11 4.10 0.30 6.67
N ILE A 12 3.41 0.06 5.56
CA ILE A 12 2.03 -0.42 5.49
C ILE A 12 2.05 -1.88 5.05
N ALA A 13 1.52 -2.76 5.88
CA ALA A 13 1.28 -4.15 5.52
C ALA A 13 -0.14 -4.29 4.93
N GLU A 14 -0.23 -4.59 3.63
CA GLU A 14 -1.48 -4.83 2.92
C GLU A 14 -1.90 -6.29 3.08
N LEU A 15 -2.98 -6.52 3.83
CA LEU A 15 -3.50 -7.87 4.03
C LEU A 15 -4.25 -8.39 2.81
N SER A 16 -4.96 -7.50 2.11
CA SER A 16 -5.69 -7.85 0.88
C SER A 16 -6.47 -9.16 1.02
N ALA A 17 -6.38 -10.04 0.03
CA ALA A 17 -7.05 -11.34 -0.02
C ALA A 17 -6.32 -12.48 0.75
N ASN A 18 -5.22 -12.17 1.44
CA ASN A 18 -4.40 -13.20 2.11
C ASN A 18 -4.96 -13.71 3.45
N HIS A 19 -6.18 -13.26 3.82
CA HIS A 19 -6.92 -13.87 4.93
C HIS A 19 -7.43 -15.27 4.61
N ASN A 20 -7.39 -15.70 3.35
CA ASN A 20 -7.80 -17.04 2.88
C ASN A 20 -9.20 -17.45 3.43
N ASN A 21 -10.18 -16.55 3.32
CA ASN A 21 -11.54 -16.72 3.86
C ASN A 21 -11.60 -17.10 5.36
N SER A 22 -10.62 -16.65 6.15
CA SER A 22 -10.55 -16.93 7.58
C SER A 22 -10.15 -15.70 8.39
N ILE A 23 -11.08 -15.21 9.23
CA ILE A 23 -10.76 -14.13 10.18
C ILE A 23 -9.68 -14.52 11.18
N ILE A 24 -9.51 -15.82 11.44
CA ILE A 24 -8.45 -16.34 12.32
C ILE A 24 -7.08 -16.11 11.67
N VAL A 25 -6.96 -16.38 10.36
CA VAL A 25 -5.73 -16.13 9.60
C VAL A 25 -5.42 -14.63 9.60
N ALA A 26 -6.40 -13.78 9.31
CA ALA A 26 -6.22 -12.33 9.38
C ALA A 26 -5.72 -11.87 10.76
N LYS A 27 -6.30 -12.36 11.86
CA LYS A 27 -5.87 -12.04 13.23
C LYS A 27 -4.45 -12.55 13.54
N LYS A 28 -4.07 -13.75 13.05
CA LYS A 28 -2.69 -14.26 13.18
C LYS A 28 -1.69 -13.33 12.51
N ILE A 29 -1.97 -12.91 11.27
CA ILE A 29 -1.13 -11.93 10.54
C ILE A 29 -0.99 -10.64 11.35
N ILE A 30 -2.10 -10.04 11.80
CA ILE A 30 -2.08 -8.80 12.61
C ILE A 30 -1.27 -8.98 13.91
N ASN A 31 -1.39 -10.15 14.55
CA ASN A 31 -0.64 -10.42 15.78
C ASN A 31 0.88 -10.45 15.54
N ILE A 32 1.34 -11.09 14.46
CA ILE A 32 2.77 -11.10 14.10
C ILE A 32 3.23 -9.70 13.74
N LEU A 33 2.46 -8.97 12.92
CA LEU A 33 2.76 -7.61 12.50
C LEU A 33 2.83 -6.63 13.68
N SER A 34 2.06 -6.85 14.74
CA SER A 34 2.10 -6.00 15.94
C SER A 34 3.43 -6.06 16.71
N GLN A 35 4.26 -7.06 16.42
CA GLN A 35 5.62 -7.23 16.97
C GLN A 35 6.70 -6.74 15.99
N SER A 36 6.29 -6.32 14.78
CA SER A 36 7.16 -5.76 13.76
C SER A 36 7.04 -4.23 13.80
N ASN A 37 8.10 -3.51 13.59
CA ASN A 37 8.10 -2.06 13.63
C ASN A 37 7.43 -1.47 12.37
N ILE A 38 6.16 -1.81 12.13
CA ILE A 38 5.34 -1.28 11.04
C ILE A 38 4.42 -0.16 11.55
N TRP A 39 4.03 0.71 10.63
CA TRP A 39 3.13 1.82 10.94
C TRP A 39 1.66 1.42 10.93
N ALA A 40 1.22 0.64 9.93
CA ALA A 40 -0.19 0.32 9.76
C ALA A 40 -0.42 -1.02 9.06
N VAL A 41 -1.61 -1.58 9.29
CA VAL A 41 -2.20 -2.66 8.48
C VAL A 41 -3.28 -2.07 7.60
N LYS A 42 -3.30 -2.44 6.32
CA LYS A 42 -4.33 -2.02 5.37
C LYS A 42 -5.22 -3.22 5.00
N PHE A 43 -6.49 -2.92 4.78
CA PHE A 43 -7.51 -3.85 4.28
C PHE A 43 -8.13 -3.30 2.99
N GLN A 44 -9.00 -4.10 2.38
CA GLN A 44 -9.83 -3.72 1.24
C GLN A 44 -11.29 -3.80 1.62
N ALA A 45 -12.06 -2.73 1.36
CA ALA A 45 -13.47 -2.66 1.64
C ALA A 45 -14.27 -2.60 0.33
N PHE A 46 -14.74 -3.73 -0.15
CA PHE A 46 -15.61 -3.82 -1.33
C PHE A 46 -16.57 -4.99 -1.21
N LYS A 47 -17.65 -4.91 -1.96
CA LYS A 47 -18.54 -6.05 -2.23
C LYS A 47 -18.24 -6.61 -3.61
N PRO A 48 -18.20 -7.94 -3.81
CA PRO A 48 -17.91 -8.53 -5.12
C PRO A 48 -18.86 -8.06 -6.23
N GLU A 49 -20.11 -7.80 -5.88
CA GLU A 49 -21.17 -7.35 -6.78
C GLU A 49 -20.87 -5.96 -7.38
N ASN A 50 -20.19 -5.11 -6.62
CA ASN A 50 -19.81 -3.76 -7.04
C ASN A 50 -18.54 -3.77 -7.90
N MET A 51 -17.72 -4.82 -7.80
CA MET A 51 -16.47 -4.97 -8.53
C MET A 51 -16.64 -5.62 -9.90
N ALA A 52 -17.54 -6.58 -10.01
CA ALA A 52 -17.78 -7.30 -11.26
C ALA A 52 -19.18 -7.90 -11.33
N PRO A 53 -19.82 -7.94 -12.51
CA PRO A 53 -21.13 -8.57 -12.66
C PRO A 53 -21.04 -10.09 -12.45
N LYS A 54 -22.06 -10.64 -11.78
CA LYS A 54 -22.20 -12.09 -11.57
C LYS A 54 -22.63 -12.79 -12.87
N LEU A 55 -21.76 -12.74 -13.89
CA LEU A 55 -22.03 -13.33 -15.19
C LEU A 55 -20.97 -14.38 -15.53
N ASN A 56 -21.42 -15.59 -15.86
CA ASN A 56 -20.50 -16.66 -16.28
C ASN A 56 -20.33 -16.65 -17.82
N ILE A 57 -19.80 -15.56 -18.35
CA ILE A 57 -19.46 -15.41 -19.75
C ILE A 57 -17.97 -15.26 -19.93
N LYS A 58 -17.45 -15.84 -21.03
CA LYS A 58 -16.01 -15.79 -21.40
C LYS A 58 -15.40 -14.39 -21.39
N LYS A 59 -16.22 -13.34 -21.59
CA LYS A 59 -15.77 -11.93 -21.56
C LYS A 59 -15.23 -11.53 -20.19
N TYR A 60 -15.77 -12.06 -19.11
CA TYR A 60 -15.42 -11.73 -17.72
C TYR A 60 -14.48 -12.75 -17.06
N GLN A 61 -13.85 -13.62 -17.87
CA GLN A 61 -12.82 -14.54 -17.42
C GLN A 61 -11.42 -13.98 -17.67
N ILE A 62 -10.50 -14.23 -16.76
CA ILE A 62 -9.08 -13.88 -16.90
C ILE A 62 -8.45 -14.82 -17.92
N LYS A 63 -8.12 -14.26 -19.10
CA LYS A 63 -7.62 -15.03 -20.25
C LYS A 63 -6.10 -15.09 -20.34
N ASP A 64 -5.40 -14.16 -19.74
CA ASP A 64 -3.94 -14.10 -19.81
C ASP A 64 -3.33 -15.37 -19.22
N LYS A 65 -2.58 -16.10 -20.06
CA LYS A 65 -1.93 -17.36 -19.68
C LYS A 65 -0.87 -17.20 -18.58
N LYS A 66 -0.30 -16.01 -18.44
CA LYS A 66 0.72 -15.67 -17.44
C LYS A 66 0.12 -15.14 -16.13
N ASN A 67 -1.17 -14.81 -16.11
CA ASN A 67 -1.84 -14.31 -14.93
C ASN A 67 -2.03 -15.43 -13.91
N ILE A 68 -1.71 -15.13 -12.64
CA ILE A 68 -1.78 -16.10 -11.53
C ILE A 68 -3.21 -16.58 -11.22
N TRP A 69 -4.22 -15.83 -11.66
CA TRP A 69 -5.65 -16.13 -11.51
C TRP A 69 -6.31 -16.60 -12.83
N LYS A 70 -5.53 -17.08 -13.78
CA LYS A 70 -6.03 -17.56 -15.08
C LYS A 70 -7.19 -18.54 -14.92
N GLY A 71 -8.24 -18.32 -15.70
CA GLY A 71 -9.44 -19.16 -15.74
C GLY A 71 -10.51 -18.81 -14.73
N GLU A 72 -10.20 -18.00 -13.73
CA GLU A 72 -11.21 -17.46 -12.80
C GLU A 72 -12.06 -16.38 -13.52
N SER A 73 -13.36 -16.31 -13.16
CA SER A 73 -14.14 -15.12 -13.48
C SER A 73 -13.79 -14.00 -12.48
N PHE A 74 -13.86 -12.74 -12.93
CA PHE A 74 -13.62 -11.61 -12.03
C PHE A 74 -14.53 -11.65 -10.81
N PHE A 75 -15.82 -11.98 -10.97
CA PHE A 75 -16.74 -12.09 -9.85
C PHE A 75 -16.31 -13.16 -8.83
N ASN A 76 -15.91 -14.35 -9.29
CA ASN A 76 -15.44 -15.41 -8.41
C ASN A 76 -14.14 -15.01 -7.69
N LEU A 77 -13.23 -14.34 -8.42
CA LEU A 77 -11.98 -13.85 -7.83
C LEU A 77 -12.29 -12.84 -6.72
N TYR A 78 -13.11 -11.83 -7.00
CA TYR A 78 -13.49 -10.82 -5.98
C TYR A 78 -14.28 -11.45 -4.83
N SER A 79 -15.12 -12.46 -5.07
CA SER A 79 -15.84 -13.18 -4.01
C SER A 79 -14.89 -13.91 -3.05
N LYS A 80 -13.79 -14.47 -3.58
CA LYS A 80 -12.75 -15.10 -2.75
C LYS A 80 -11.85 -14.06 -2.05
N ALA A 81 -11.66 -12.90 -2.67
CA ALA A 81 -10.79 -11.84 -2.18
C ALA A 81 -11.45 -10.93 -1.14
N ALA A 82 -12.77 -10.79 -1.19
CA ALA A 82 -13.50 -9.85 -0.34
C ALA A 82 -13.34 -10.15 1.16
N THR A 83 -13.09 -9.10 1.93
CA THR A 83 -13.17 -9.16 3.39
C THR A 83 -14.58 -8.74 3.81
N PRO A 84 -15.40 -9.64 4.38
CA PRO A 84 -16.74 -9.27 4.82
C PRO A 84 -16.74 -8.04 5.75
N TYR A 85 -17.70 -7.15 5.60
CA TYR A 85 -17.78 -5.90 6.38
C TYR A 85 -17.83 -6.14 7.89
N ASP A 86 -18.50 -7.22 8.34
CA ASP A 86 -18.51 -7.62 9.75
C ASP A 86 -17.14 -8.08 10.24
N TRP A 87 -16.31 -8.65 9.36
CA TRP A 87 -14.93 -8.96 9.70
C TRP A 87 -14.10 -7.70 9.79
N LEU A 88 -14.27 -6.77 8.85
CA LEU A 88 -13.57 -5.49 8.90
C LEU A 88 -13.78 -4.78 10.23
N LYS A 89 -15.04 -4.67 10.70
CA LYS A 89 -15.34 -4.10 12.03
C LYS A 89 -14.53 -4.79 13.15
N LYS A 90 -14.54 -6.14 13.16
CA LYS A 90 -13.81 -6.94 14.16
C LYS A 90 -12.30 -6.78 14.04
N LEU A 91 -11.77 -6.70 12.82
CA LEU A 91 -10.34 -6.56 12.54
C LEU A 91 -9.84 -5.16 12.92
N TYR A 92 -10.63 -4.10 12.70
CA TYR A 92 -10.32 -2.75 13.17
C TYR A 92 -10.20 -2.69 14.70
N ILE A 93 -11.17 -3.27 15.41
CA ILE A 93 -11.12 -3.35 16.89
C ILE A 93 -9.89 -4.15 17.34
N TYR A 94 -9.60 -5.28 16.67
CA TYR A 94 -8.47 -6.13 17.00
C TYR A 94 -7.13 -5.43 16.75
N SER A 95 -6.96 -4.77 15.61
CA SER A 95 -5.74 -3.99 15.28
C SER A 95 -5.50 -2.89 16.30
N LYS A 96 -6.57 -2.15 16.70
CA LYS A 96 -6.48 -1.12 17.74
C LYS A 96 -6.02 -1.68 19.10
N LYS A 97 -6.54 -2.87 19.50
CA LYS A 97 -6.08 -3.56 20.71
C LYS A 97 -4.60 -3.94 20.62
N LYS A 98 -4.08 -4.20 19.43
CA LYS A 98 -2.67 -4.48 19.14
C LYS A 98 -1.82 -3.22 18.94
N LYS A 99 -2.39 -2.02 19.17
CA LYS A 99 -1.74 -0.71 18.99
C LYS A 99 -1.29 -0.43 17.54
N LEU A 100 -1.88 -1.11 16.56
CA LEU A 100 -1.65 -0.87 15.14
C LEU A 100 -2.70 0.09 14.59
N ILE A 101 -2.25 1.05 13.78
CA ILE A 101 -3.15 1.80 12.91
C ILE A 101 -3.69 0.84 11.87
N CYS A 102 -4.99 0.93 11.59
CA CYS A 102 -5.60 0.21 10.47
C CYS A 102 -6.48 1.15 9.66
N PHE A 103 -6.51 0.90 8.37
CA PHE A 103 -7.34 1.62 7.41
C PHE A 103 -7.61 0.74 6.19
N SER A 104 -8.44 1.20 5.27
CA SER A 104 -8.83 0.40 4.11
C SER A 104 -8.72 1.17 2.80
N SER A 105 -8.53 0.42 1.72
CA SER A 105 -8.88 0.88 0.38
C SER A 105 -10.39 0.98 0.26
N VAL A 106 -10.83 2.00 -0.50
CA VAL A 106 -12.22 2.28 -0.87
C VAL A 106 -12.34 2.12 -2.38
N PHE A 107 -13.44 1.56 -2.85
CA PHE A 107 -13.65 1.22 -4.26
C PHE A 107 -14.92 1.84 -4.85
N ASP A 108 -15.89 2.19 -3.99
CA ASP A 108 -17.18 2.76 -4.39
C ASP A 108 -17.82 3.56 -3.24
N GLU A 109 -18.98 4.13 -3.50
CA GLU A 109 -19.72 4.94 -2.52
C GLU A 109 -20.21 4.12 -1.33
N GLU A 110 -20.68 2.90 -1.56
CA GLU A 110 -21.14 2.02 -0.49
C GLU A 110 -20.00 1.65 0.48
N SER A 111 -18.82 1.35 -0.06
CA SER A 111 -17.63 1.10 0.76
C SER A 111 -17.17 2.35 1.49
N LEU A 112 -17.32 3.55 0.90
CA LEU A 112 -17.03 4.81 1.58
C LEU A 112 -17.96 5.03 2.78
N GLU A 113 -19.28 4.87 2.59
CA GLU A 113 -20.27 4.98 3.68
C GLU A 113 -20.00 3.98 4.80
N PHE A 114 -19.74 2.73 4.45
CA PHE A 114 -19.36 1.71 5.43
C PHE A 114 -18.10 2.11 6.21
N LEU A 115 -17.05 2.54 5.53
CA LEU A 115 -15.79 2.95 6.15
C LEU A 115 -15.95 4.18 7.05
N GLU A 116 -16.83 5.13 6.67
CA GLU A 116 -17.19 6.25 7.56
C GLU A 116 -17.90 5.76 8.81
N SER A 117 -18.81 4.79 8.70
CA SER A 117 -19.54 4.23 9.85
C SER A 117 -18.63 3.58 10.91
N ILE A 118 -17.49 3.02 10.49
CA ILE A 118 -16.48 2.42 11.37
C ILE A 118 -15.32 3.38 11.72
N LYS A 119 -15.46 4.66 11.35
CA LYS A 119 -14.47 5.71 11.62
C LYS A 119 -13.09 5.41 11.03
N ASN A 120 -13.06 4.96 9.76
CA ASN A 120 -11.81 4.75 9.02
C ASN A 120 -10.94 6.02 9.07
N PRO A 121 -9.67 5.95 9.52
CA PRO A 121 -8.87 7.15 9.78
C PRO A 121 -8.16 7.70 8.54
N ILE A 122 -7.90 6.88 7.53
CA ILE A 122 -7.12 7.18 6.32
C ILE A 122 -7.76 6.45 5.15
N TYR A 123 -7.85 7.11 4.00
CA TYR A 123 -8.33 6.48 2.78
C TYR A 123 -7.21 6.10 1.84
N LYS A 124 -7.40 4.98 1.14
CA LYS A 124 -6.54 4.54 0.04
C LYS A 124 -7.37 4.36 -1.22
N ILE A 125 -6.94 5.01 -2.30
CA ILE A 125 -7.38 4.74 -3.67
C ILE A 125 -6.35 3.82 -4.29
N ALA A 126 -6.76 2.65 -4.75
CA ALA A 126 -5.87 1.69 -5.40
C ALA A 126 -5.58 2.11 -6.87
N SER A 127 -4.67 1.41 -7.52
CA SER A 127 -4.22 1.80 -8.87
C SER A 127 -5.32 1.69 -9.94
N PHE A 128 -6.27 0.77 -9.75
CA PHE A 128 -7.38 0.61 -10.69
C PHE A 128 -8.44 1.71 -10.59
N GLU A 129 -8.51 2.41 -9.45
CA GLU A 129 -9.47 3.47 -9.14
C GLU A 129 -8.85 4.88 -9.21
N ASN A 130 -7.56 5.02 -9.54
CA ASN A 130 -6.86 6.31 -9.48
C ASN A 130 -7.30 7.30 -10.57
N THR A 131 -8.04 6.86 -11.59
CA THR A 131 -8.67 7.69 -12.61
C THR A 131 -10.17 7.91 -12.38
N ASP A 132 -10.75 7.32 -11.33
CA ASP A 132 -12.12 7.60 -10.89
C ASP A 132 -12.16 8.91 -10.10
N LEU A 133 -12.29 10.02 -10.83
CA LEU A 133 -12.28 11.35 -10.25
C LEU A 133 -13.50 11.60 -9.33
N GLU A 134 -14.65 10.96 -9.59
CA GLU A 134 -15.82 11.10 -8.71
C GLU A 134 -15.60 10.37 -7.37
N LEU A 135 -14.98 9.21 -7.37
CA LEU A 135 -14.59 8.53 -6.12
C LEU A 135 -13.57 9.38 -5.35
N ILE A 136 -12.52 9.87 -6.03
CA ILE A 136 -11.49 10.74 -5.41
C ILE A 136 -12.14 11.99 -4.80
N LYS A 137 -13.07 12.62 -5.50
CA LYS A 137 -13.82 13.78 -5.03
C LYS A 137 -14.63 13.46 -3.76
N LYS A 138 -15.42 12.37 -3.76
CA LYS A 138 -16.21 11.94 -2.60
C LYS A 138 -15.34 11.67 -1.38
N VAL A 139 -14.25 10.90 -1.57
CA VAL A 139 -13.28 10.59 -0.51
C VAL A 139 -12.62 11.86 0.03
N SER A 140 -12.23 12.80 -0.84
CA SER A 140 -11.55 14.03 -0.43
C SER A 140 -12.44 14.95 0.42
N LYS A 141 -13.76 14.94 0.20
CA LYS A 141 -14.74 15.68 1.03
C LYS A 141 -14.77 15.23 2.48
N THR A 142 -14.28 14.01 2.80
CA THR A 142 -14.13 13.54 4.20
C THR A 142 -13.05 14.32 4.94
N LYS A 143 -12.17 15.04 4.25
CA LYS A 143 -11.02 15.80 4.78
C LYS A 143 -10.02 14.94 5.57
N LYS A 144 -10.10 13.62 5.43
CA LYS A 144 -9.14 12.67 6.02
C LYS A 144 -7.92 12.55 5.12
N PRO A 145 -6.77 12.05 5.63
CA PRO A 145 -5.61 11.75 4.80
C PRO A 145 -5.97 10.79 3.67
N LEU A 146 -5.45 11.06 2.49
CA LEU A 146 -5.68 10.28 1.27
C LEU A 146 -4.36 9.79 0.69
N ILE A 147 -4.29 8.50 0.41
CA ILE A 147 -3.16 7.84 -0.25
C ILE A 147 -3.66 7.34 -1.60
N ILE A 148 -2.99 7.69 -2.71
CA ILE A 148 -3.35 7.26 -4.07
C ILE A 148 -2.16 6.50 -4.66
N SER A 149 -2.39 5.26 -5.14
CA SER A 149 -1.41 4.51 -5.93
C SER A 149 -1.50 4.88 -7.41
N LEU A 150 -0.33 5.02 -8.07
CA LEU A 150 -0.19 5.55 -9.41
C LEU A 150 0.16 4.48 -10.48
N GLY A 151 -0.22 3.23 -10.24
CA GLY A 151 -0.08 2.20 -11.27
C GLY A 151 -1.03 2.43 -12.44
N MET A 152 -0.59 2.08 -13.66
CA MET A 152 -1.38 2.18 -14.91
C MET A 152 -1.87 3.59 -15.25
N THR A 153 -1.22 4.63 -14.76
CA THR A 153 -1.65 6.03 -14.88
C THR A 153 -0.63 6.84 -15.67
N LYS A 154 -1.11 7.69 -16.56
CA LYS A 154 -0.30 8.68 -17.27
C LYS A 154 -0.14 9.95 -16.43
N LEU A 155 0.87 10.76 -16.77
CA LEU A 155 1.20 11.95 -15.98
C LEU A 155 0.04 12.97 -15.92
N ASN A 156 -0.69 13.17 -17.02
CA ASN A 156 -1.88 14.05 -17.04
C ASN A 156 -2.98 13.56 -16.10
N GLU A 157 -3.25 12.24 -16.07
CA GLU A 157 -4.25 11.63 -15.18
C GLU A 157 -3.84 11.76 -13.71
N ILE A 158 -2.52 11.74 -13.42
CA ILE A 158 -2.01 12.02 -12.06
C ILE A 158 -2.30 13.48 -11.66
N TYR A 159 -2.12 14.43 -12.59
CA TYR A 159 -2.48 15.83 -12.33
C TYR A 159 -3.97 15.97 -12.03
N ASP A 160 -4.83 15.35 -12.84
CA ASP A 160 -6.28 15.39 -12.66
C ASP A 160 -6.70 14.82 -11.29
N ALA A 161 -6.14 13.67 -10.90
CA ALA A 161 -6.40 13.05 -9.59
C ALA A 161 -5.94 13.95 -8.43
N VAL A 162 -4.75 14.53 -8.52
CA VAL A 162 -4.17 15.40 -7.48
C VAL A 162 -4.97 16.70 -7.36
N GLU A 163 -5.33 17.32 -8.47
CA GLU A 163 -6.14 18.54 -8.48
C GLU A 163 -7.52 18.26 -7.90
N THR A 164 -8.19 17.20 -8.37
CA THR A 164 -9.49 16.78 -7.83
C THR A 164 -9.42 16.57 -6.32
N ALA A 165 -8.38 15.89 -5.82
CA ALA A 165 -8.24 15.69 -4.39
C ALA A 165 -8.08 17.03 -3.63
N LYS A 166 -7.23 17.94 -4.11
CA LYS A 166 -6.92 19.20 -3.45
C LYS A 166 -8.13 20.15 -3.43
N ILE A 167 -8.80 20.36 -4.56
CA ILE A 167 -9.94 21.29 -4.66
C ILE A 167 -11.15 20.81 -3.85
N ASN A 168 -11.26 19.48 -3.60
CA ASN A 168 -12.33 18.89 -2.80
C ASN A 168 -11.95 18.70 -1.31
N GLY A 169 -10.85 19.30 -0.84
CA GLY A 169 -10.55 19.45 0.58
C GLY A 169 -9.53 18.48 1.17
N CYS A 170 -8.88 17.66 0.35
CA CYS A 170 -7.76 16.82 0.82
C CYS A 170 -6.53 17.70 1.14
N LYS A 171 -6.15 17.76 2.43
CA LYS A 171 -4.99 18.53 2.92
C LYS A 171 -3.76 17.66 3.22
N ASP A 172 -3.90 16.35 3.27
CA ASP A 172 -2.84 15.39 3.56
C ASP A 172 -2.85 14.29 2.49
N LEU A 173 -2.28 14.63 1.32
CA LEU A 173 -2.20 13.75 0.16
C LEU A 173 -0.85 13.04 0.13
N THR A 174 -0.90 11.75 -0.16
CA THR A 174 0.27 10.90 -0.45
C THR A 174 0.09 10.22 -1.79
N LEU A 175 1.12 10.20 -2.61
CA LEU A 175 1.14 9.47 -3.88
C LEU A 175 2.12 8.30 -3.76
N LEU A 176 1.71 7.10 -4.17
CA LEU A 176 2.59 5.95 -4.19
C LEU A 176 2.95 5.59 -5.63
N LYS A 177 4.24 5.67 -5.98
CA LYS A 177 4.72 5.01 -7.19
C LYS A 177 4.35 3.54 -7.10
N CYS A 178 3.79 3.00 -8.17
CA CYS A 178 3.33 1.62 -8.22
C CYS A 178 3.54 1.04 -9.61
N THR A 179 3.81 -0.26 -9.69
CA THR A 179 3.75 -1.05 -10.91
C THR A 179 2.69 -2.13 -10.70
N SER A 180 1.56 -2.00 -11.42
CA SER A 180 0.40 -2.89 -11.26
C SER A 180 0.56 -4.15 -12.10
N SER A 181 1.60 -4.92 -11.78
CA SER A 181 1.87 -6.28 -12.26
C SER A 181 2.05 -7.18 -11.03
N TYR A 182 1.57 -8.42 -11.07
CA TYR A 182 1.44 -9.30 -9.91
C TYR A 182 2.01 -10.70 -10.19
N PRO A 183 3.30 -10.98 -9.86
CA PRO A 183 4.29 -10.08 -9.28
C PRO A 183 4.81 -9.03 -10.27
N ALA A 184 5.32 -7.91 -9.74
CA ALA A 184 6.01 -6.91 -10.53
C ALA A 184 7.46 -7.36 -10.81
N ARG A 185 7.95 -7.05 -12.02
CA ARG A 185 9.34 -7.34 -12.42
C ARG A 185 10.22 -6.16 -12.02
N ASN A 186 11.41 -6.42 -11.52
CA ASN A 186 12.30 -5.39 -11.00
C ASN A 186 12.67 -4.34 -12.05
N GLU A 187 12.91 -4.74 -13.28
CA GLU A 187 13.26 -3.84 -14.40
C GLU A 187 12.10 -2.90 -14.83
N GLU A 188 10.86 -3.18 -14.41
CA GLU A 188 9.68 -2.37 -14.72
C GLU A 188 9.31 -1.37 -13.62
N LEU A 189 10.00 -1.40 -12.46
CA LEU A 189 9.64 -0.58 -11.29
C LEU A 189 9.92 0.90 -11.50
N ASN A 190 10.97 1.27 -12.24
CA ASN A 190 11.33 2.65 -12.54
C ASN A 190 11.33 3.57 -11.29
N LEU A 191 12.04 3.17 -10.24
CA LEU A 191 11.97 3.82 -8.91
C LEU A 191 12.52 5.25 -8.89
N LEU A 192 13.32 5.67 -9.88
CA LEU A 192 13.73 7.08 -10.04
C LEU A 192 12.52 8.03 -10.17
N THR A 193 11.38 7.53 -10.64
CA THR A 193 10.11 8.27 -10.71
C THR A 193 9.69 8.83 -9.35
N ILE A 194 10.10 8.22 -8.23
CA ILE A 194 9.79 8.69 -6.86
C ILE A 194 10.34 10.10 -6.63
N ALA A 195 11.60 10.34 -7.02
CA ALA A 195 12.23 11.65 -6.88
C ALA A 195 11.58 12.71 -7.79
N ASP A 196 11.17 12.33 -9.00
CA ASP A 196 10.49 13.22 -9.93
C ASP A 196 9.08 13.60 -9.44
N LEU A 197 8.29 12.61 -8.96
CA LEU A 197 6.98 12.85 -8.37
C LEU A 197 7.07 13.83 -7.19
N LYS A 198 8.11 13.72 -6.36
CA LYS A 198 8.31 14.64 -5.22
C LYS A 198 8.53 16.06 -5.67
N LYS A 199 9.30 16.28 -6.74
CA LYS A 199 9.54 17.60 -7.33
C LYS A 199 8.27 18.19 -7.94
N LYS A 200 7.49 17.38 -8.68
CA LYS A 200 6.29 17.83 -9.41
C LYS A 200 5.12 18.14 -8.48
N PHE A 201 4.79 17.26 -7.55
CA PHE A 201 3.53 17.34 -6.79
C PHE A 201 3.67 17.96 -5.39
N LYS A 202 4.89 18.13 -4.88
CA LYS A 202 5.20 18.74 -3.57
C LYS A 202 4.35 18.17 -2.41
N CYS A 203 4.07 16.87 -2.47
CA CYS A 203 3.37 16.11 -1.44
C CYS A 203 4.24 14.93 -0.98
N ARG A 204 3.74 14.14 -0.03
CA ARG A 204 4.42 12.92 0.41
C ARG A 204 4.40 11.90 -0.71
N ILE A 205 5.54 11.29 -0.98
CA ILE A 205 5.68 10.24 -1.99
C ILE A 205 6.12 8.94 -1.31
N GLY A 206 5.55 7.83 -1.76
CA GLY A 206 5.90 6.50 -1.31
C GLY A 206 5.97 5.52 -2.47
N PHE A 207 6.03 4.24 -2.12
CA PHE A 207 6.08 3.13 -3.05
C PHE A 207 5.11 2.04 -2.63
N SER A 208 4.27 1.57 -3.56
CA SER A 208 3.42 0.39 -3.42
C SER A 208 4.07 -0.75 -4.19
N ASP A 209 4.55 -1.75 -3.45
CA ASP A 209 5.42 -2.81 -3.94
C ASP A 209 4.68 -4.12 -4.15
N HIS A 210 4.83 -4.68 -5.36
CA HIS A 210 4.31 -5.99 -5.75
C HIS A 210 5.41 -7.00 -6.13
N THR A 211 6.66 -6.73 -5.73
CA THR A 211 7.75 -7.72 -5.82
C THR A 211 7.64 -8.75 -4.69
N SER A 212 8.40 -9.84 -4.77
CA SER A 212 8.36 -10.90 -3.76
C SER A 212 9.29 -10.69 -2.57
N ASP A 213 10.30 -9.80 -2.71
CA ASP A 213 11.38 -9.58 -1.74
C ASP A 213 11.33 -8.17 -1.12
N HIS A 214 12.38 -7.80 -0.39
CA HIS A 214 12.51 -6.50 0.28
C HIS A 214 13.49 -5.55 -0.41
N ILE A 215 14.09 -5.92 -1.53
CA ILE A 215 15.11 -5.10 -2.19
C ILE A 215 14.50 -3.84 -2.79
N ALA A 216 13.39 -3.98 -3.55
CA ALA A 216 12.72 -2.85 -4.17
C ALA A 216 12.24 -1.79 -3.14
N PRO A 217 11.63 -2.14 -1.99
CA PRO A 217 11.34 -1.20 -0.91
C PRO A 217 12.55 -0.46 -0.35
N VAL A 218 13.70 -1.15 -0.21
CA VAL A 218 14.96 -0.56 0.28
C VAL A 218 15.49 0.47 -0.71
N VAL A 219 15.52 0.12 -2.00
CA VAL A 219 15.89 1.05 -3.08
C VAL A 219 14.93 2.23 -3.16
N ALA A 220 13.62 1.99 -3.10
CA ALA A 220 12.61 3.05 -3.08
C ALA A 220 12.83 4.03 -1.92
N THR A 221 13.19 3.51 -0.74
CA THR A 221 13.55 4.32 0.43
C THR A 221 14.76 5.22 0.15
N SER A 222 15.78 4.69 -0.51
CA SER A 222 16.96 5.47 -0.92
C SER A 222 16.60 6.54 -1.96
N MET A 223 15.61 6.29 -2.84
CA MET A 223 15.07 7.28 -3.80
C MET A 223 14.14 8.31 -3.14
N GLY A 224 13.92 8.26 -1.84
CA GLY A 224 13.16 9.26 -1.08
C GLY A 224 11.72 8.86 -0.76
N ALA A 225 11.31 7.60 -0.92
CA ALA A 225 10.00 7.13 -0.48
C ALA A 225 9.83 7.31 1.03
N GLU A 226 8.72 7.93 1.44
CA GLU A 226 8.36 8.19 2.84
C GLU A 226 7.35 7.17 3.37
N ILE A 227 6.68 6.44 2.46
CA ILE A 227 5.77 5.34 2.76
C ILE A 227 6.12 4.15 1.88
N ILE A 228 6.15 2.97 2.45
CA ILE A 228 6.25 1.69 1.74
C ILE A 228 4.99 0.88 2.02
N GLU A 229 4.26 0.51 0.98
CA GLU A 229 3.13 -0.41 1.07
C GLU A 229 3.54 -1.75 0.44
N LYS A 230 3.32 -2.85 1.15
CA LYS A 230 3.65 -4.19 0.67
C LYS A 230 2.62 -5.22 1.13
N HIS A 231 2.24 -6.13 0.23
CA HIS A 231 1.33 -7.23 0.55
C HIS A 231 1.95 -8.18 1.57
N VAL A 232 1.11 -8.61 2.52
CA VAL A 232 1.50 -9.53 3.61
C VAL A 232 0.73 -10.83 3.51
N LYS A 233 1.42 -11.95 3.76
CA LYS A 233 0.83 -13.29 3.92
C LYS A 233 1.23 -13.91 5.25
N LEU A 234 0.47 -14.90 5.73
CA LEU A 234 0.83 -15.64 6.91
C LEU A 234 2.02 -16.57 6.63
N ASP A 235 1.88 -17.39 5.59
CA ASP A 235 2.89 -18.34 5.15
C ASP A 235 2.75 -18.64 3.65
N ASP A 236 3.65 -19.45 3.09
CA ASP A 236 3.63 -19.81 1.67
C ASP A 236 2.37 -20.61 1.31
N GLY A 237 1.81 -20.33 0.13
CA GLY A 237 0.63 -21.01 -0.37
C GLY A 237 -0.70 -20.60 0.26
N ILE A 238 -0.71 -19.70 1.26
CA ILE A 238 -1.93 -19.22 1.89
C ILE A 238 -2.30 -17.84 1.35
N GLY A 239 -3.48 -17.72 0.74
CA GLY A 239 -4.04 -16.48 0.20
C GLY A 239 -3.87 -16.33 -1.31
N LEU A 240 -4.79 -15.60 -1.91
CA LEU A 240 -4.84 -15.36 -3.37
C LEU A 240 -3.64 -14.57 -3.87
N ASP A 241 -3.12 -13.67 -3.04
CA ASP A 241 -2.03 -12.75 -3.37
C ASP A 241 -0.67 -13.25 -2.87
N SER A 242 -0.59 -14.52 -2.42
CA SER A 242 0.59 -15.03 -1.73
C SER A 242 1.86 -15.03 -2.59
N LYS A 243 1.75 -15.11 -3.93
CA LYS A 243 2.89 -15.16 -4.85
C LYS A 243 3.73 -13.88 -4.88
N PHE A 244 3.12 -12.72 -4.61
CA PHE A 244 3.79 -11.41 -4.58
C PHE A 244 3.75 -10.78 -3.18
N SER A 245 3.44 -11.56 -2.16
CA SER A 245 3.34 -11.10 -0.78
C SER A 245 4.53 -11.57 0.05
N MET A 246 4.95 -10.73 1.00
CA MET A 246 5.98 -11.04 1.98
C MET A 246 5.36 -11.72 3.22
N LYS A 247 6.08 -12.62 3.86
CA LYS A 247 5.63 -13.24 5.12
C LYS A 247 5.56 -12.21 6.24
N ALA A 248 4.54 -12.28 7.08
CA ALA A 248 4.34 -11.33 8.18
C ALA A 248 5.55 -11.20 9.11
N ARG A 249 6.28 -12.29 9.36
CA ARG A 249 7.50 -12.32 10.18
C ARG A 249 8.65 -11.51 9.60
N ASP A 250 8.71 -11.36 8.26
CA ASP A 250 9.81 -10.69 7.56
C ASP A 250 9.64 -9.16 7.54
N PHE A 251 8.48 -8.65 7.93
CA PHE A 251 8.22 -7.19 8.01
C PHE A 251 9.10 -6.47 9.05
N LYS A 252 9.54 -7.16 10.10
CA LYS A 252 10.49 -6.60 11.05
C LYS A 252 11.83 -6.31 10.38
N GLU A 253 12.28 -7.22 9.54
CA GLU A 253 13.53 -7.09 8.78
C GLU A 253 13.40 -6.04 7.68
N LEU A 254 12.28 -6.03 6.93
CA LEU A 254 11.96 -4.98 5.97
C LEU A 254 12.07 -3.58 6.60
N SER A 255 11.43 -3.36 7.75
CA SER A 255 11.48 -2.08 8.46
C SER A 255 12.90 -1.69 8.85
N LYS A 256 13.71 -2.65 9.32
CA LYS A 256 15.11 -2.46 9.66
C LYS A 256 15.93 -2.04 8.43
N TYR A 257 15.80 -2.75 7.31
CA TYR A 257 16.56 -2.44 6.10
C TYR A 257 16.18 -1.10 5.49
N CYS A 258 14.89 -0.75 5.47
CA CYS A 258 14.46 0.58 5.05
C CYS A 258 15.01 1.69 5.96
N SER A 259 15.12 1.44 7.26
CA SER A 259 15.71 2.41 8.19
C SER A 259 17.21 2.58 7.94
N ILE A 260 17.95 1.50 7.75
CA ILE A 260 19.37 1.50 7.41
C ILE A 260 19.59 2.25 6.08
N ALA A 261 18.79 1.93 5.05
CA ALA A 261 18.88 2.60 3.76
C ALA A 261 18.68 4.12 3.89
N ARG A 262 17.70 4.55 4.68
CA ARG A 262 17.46 5.99 4.94
C ARG A 262 18.64 6.66 5.62
N ASP A 263 19.25 6.02 6.60
CA ASP A 263 20.42 6.54 7.30
C ASP A 263 21.66 6.58 6.38
N SER A 264 21.80 5.57 5.51
CA SER A 264 22.93 5.47 4.56
C SER A 264 22.89 6.51 3.44
N VAL A 265 21.70 7.02 3.06
CA VAL A 265 21.60 8.11 2.06
C VAL A 265 22.28 9.39 2.58
N GLY A 266 22.12 9.72 3.86
CA GLY A 266 22.78 10.87 4.49
C GLY A 266 22.55 12.19 3.77
N GLU A 267 23.59 13.03 3.81
CA GLU A 267 23.69 14.35 3.16
C GLU A 267 24.97 14.40 2.30
N ILE A 268 25.01 15.31 1.33
CA ILE A 268 26.25 15.55 0.57
C ILE A 268 27.29 16.14 1.53
N GLN A 269 28.37 15.39 1.78
CA GLN A 269 29.44 15.79 2.71
C GLN A 269 30.78 15.38 2.12
N TYR A 270 31.71 16.33 2.07
CA TYR A 270 33.11 16.12 1.64
C TYR A 270 34.07 16.16 2.82
N ASP A 271 33.64 16.70 3.97
CA ASP A 271 34.45 16.76 5.18
C ASP A 271 34.51 15.39 5.87
N LEU A 272 35.57 15.17 6.62
CA LEU A 272 35.76 13.97 7.43
C LEU A 272 34.62 13.78 8.44
N SER A 273 34.05 12.59 8.46
CA SER A 273 33.13 12.19 9.49
C SER A 273 33.78 12.18 10.90
N LYS A 274 32.96 12.16 11.95
CA LYS A 274 33.47 12.09 13.33
C LYS A 274 34.36 10.86 13.58
N SER A 275 34.07 9.73 12.94
CA SER A 275 34.87 8.50 13.05
C SER A 275 36.18 8.60 12.28
N GLU A 276 36.16 9.15 11.07
CA GLU A 276 37.36 9.36 10.24
C GLU A 276 38.34 10.33 10.88
N LYS A 277 37.89 11.43 11.52
CA LYS A 277 38.75 12.35 12.28
C LYS A 277 39.53 11.63 13.40
N LYS A 278 39.00 10.59 13.99
CA LYS A 278 39.71 9.76 14.97
C LYS A 278 40.78 8.90 14.30
N SER A 279 40.45 8.35 13.11
CA SER A 279 41.36 7.46 12.38
C SER A 279 42.57 8.20 11.79
N VAL A 280 42.44 9.47 11.37
CA VAL A 280 43.54 10.30 10.88
C VAL A 280 44.66 10.46 11.93
N ASN A 281 44.34 10.41 13.21
CA ASN A 281 45.32 10.52 14.31
C ASN A 281 46.21 9.25 14.44
N TYR A 282 45.95 8.20 13.69
CA TYR A 282 46.76 6.97 13.67
C TYR A 282 47.65 6.82 12.45
N ASN A 283 47.63 7.81 11.53
CA ASN A 283 48.57 7.95 10.40
C ASN A 283 49.62 8.99 10.73
#